data_01c23b98319c3e089bb1e5c9454317e4
#
_entry.id   01c23b98319c3e089bb1e5c9454317e4
#
_cell.length_a   1.000
_cell.length_b   1.000
_cell.length_c   1.000
_cell.angle_alpha   90.00
_cell.angle_beta   90.00
_cell.angle_gamma   90.00
#
_symmetry.space_group_name_H-M   'P 1'
#
loop_
_entity.id
_entity.type
_entity.pdbx_description
1 polymer ?
#
loop_
_entity_poly.entity_id
_entity_poly.type
_entity_poly.pdbx_seq_one_letter_code
_entity_poly.pdbx_strand_id
1 'polypeptide(L)'
;WFGSDCGKDADGTDGVWDDSTFDIDTLFQIDSSMSKGAMLDTRESAMNHAMVITGVNLENENPTKWRIENSWGEKYGHKGYYVATDSWFSKYVYQVVINKKYLSEEEKNILNNERIRLKPWDPMGTLA
;
A
#
# COMPACT_ATOMS: atom_id res chain seq x y z
N TRP A 1 -3.35 -10.67 -3.50
CA TRP A 1 -4.22 -9.60 -2.99
C TRP A 1 -3.51 -8.77 -1.94
N PHE A 2 -3.79 -7.48 -1.91
CA PHE A 2 -3.27 -6.57 -0.89
C PHE A 2 -4.33 -5.51 -0.57
N GLY A 3 -4.23 -4.92 0.62
CA GLY A 3 -5.07 -3.81 1.06
C GLY A 3 -4.23 -2.55 1.26
N SER A 4 -4.73 -1.43 0.80
CA SER A 4 -4.03 -0.13 0.83
C SER A 4 -4.97 1.05 1.05
N ASP A 5 -4.40 2.21 1.32
CA ASP A 5 -5.07 3.50 1.14
C ASP A 5 -4.87 3.96 -0.30
N CYS A 6 -5.80 3.60 -1.18
CA CYS A 6 -5.67 3.87 -2.61
C CYS A 6 -6.05 5.29 -3.02
N GLY A 7 -6.53 6.11 -2.09
CA GLY A 7 -6.90 7.50 -2.35
C GLY A 7 -5.75 8.50 -2.18
N LYS A 8 -4.62 8.06 -1.64
CA LYS A 8 -3.46 8.93 -1.37
C LYS A 8 -2.49 8.93 -2.54
N ASP A 9 -2.03 10.14 -2.91
CA ASP A 9 -1.00 10.35 -3.94
C ASP A 9 -1.28 9.54 -5.23
N ALA A 10 -2.54 9.63 -5.70
CA ALA A 10 -3.08 8.77 -6.73
C ALA A 10 -3.72 9.56 -7.87
N ASP A 11 -3.33 9.27 -9.10
CA ASP A 11 -4.08 9.64 -10.29
C ASP A 11 -4.86 8.43 -10.83
N GLY A 12 -6.16 8.42 -10.56
CA GLY A 12 -7.04 7.33 -10.99
C GLY A 12 -7.29 7.31 -12.49
N THR A 13 -7.10 8.43 -13.18
CA THR A 13 -7.31 8.56 -14.63
C THR A 13 -6.14 7.96 -15.38
N ASP A 14 -4.93 8.42 -15.07
CA ASP A 14 -3.71 7.94 -15.70
C ASP A 14 -3.22 6.60 -15.12
N GLY A 15 -3.73 6.22 -13.95
CA GLY A 15 -3.40 4.95 -13.32
C GLY A 15 -2.01 4.94 -12.70
N VAL A 16 -1.60 6.06 -12.10
CA VAL A 16 -0.30 6.22 -11.45
C VAL A 16 -0.50 6.54 -9.98
N TRP A 17 0.22 5.83 -9.12
CA TRP A 17 0.34 6.08 -7.69
C TRP A 17 1.79 6.36 -7.33
N ASP A 18 2.06 7.59 -6.95
CA ASP A 18 3.42 8.07 -6.72
C ASP A 18 3.40 9.20 -5.66
N ASP A 19 3.99 8.94 -4.51
CA ASP A 19 4.06 9.87 -3.39
C ASP A 19 5.15 10.95 -3.56
N SER A 20 5.85 10.94 -4.69
CA SER A 20 6.85 11.95 -5.06
C SER A 20 6.38 12.93 -6.15
N THR A 21 5.13 12.82 -6.61
CA THR A 21 4.60 13.68 -7.69
C THR A 21 4.62 15.16 -7.32
N PHE A 22 4.40 15.48 -6.04
CA PHE A 22 4.43 16.85 -5.52
C PHE A 22 5.37 16.94 -4.33
N ASP A 23 6.40 17.76 -4.46
CA ASP A 23 7.33 18.06 -3.36
C ASP A 23 6.76 19.19 -2.46
N ILE A 24 5.77 18.83 -1.67
CA ILE A 24 5.08 19.72 -0.74
C ILE A 24 6.05 20.26 0.32
N ASP A 25 6.94 19.42 0.81
CA ASP A 25 7.87 19.75 1.88
C ASP A 25 8.85 20.85 1.44
N THR A 26 9.41 20.72 0.26
CA THR A 26 10.26 21.78 -0.33
C THR A 26 9.46 23.05 -0.61
N LEU A 27 8.25 22.92 -1.16
CA LEU A 27 7.42 24.08 -1.51
C LEU A 27 7.06 24.94 -0.29
N PHE A 28 6.68 24.29 0.81
CA PHE A 28 6.22 24.99 2.03
C PHE A 28 7.29 25.07 3.13
N GLN A 29 8.50 24.54 2.88
CA GLN A 29 9.61 24.50 3.85
C GLN A 29 9.19 23.84 5.18
N ILE A 30 8.48 22.73 5.09
CA ILE A 30 8.02 21.94 6.23
C ILE A 30 8.61 20.53 6.14
N ASP A 31 8.48 19.77 7.21
CA ASP A 31 8.66 18.32 7.24
C ASP A 31 7.31 17.68 7.56
N SER A 32 6.67 17.13 6.56
CA SER A 32 5.39 16.42 6.68
C SER A 32 5.55 14.92 6.85
N SER A 33 6.77 14.44 7.01
CA SER A 33 7.05 13.01 7.11
C SER A 33 6.37 12.39 8.33
N MET A 34 5.71 11.26 8.12
CA MET A 34 5.07 10.48 9.17
C MET A 34 5.42 9.01 9.01
N SER A 35 5.66 8.33 10.13
CA SER A 35 5.73 6.87 10.10
C SER A 35 4.37 6.27 9.75
N LYS A 36 4.37 5.08 9.16
CA LYS A 36 3.15 4.35 8.81
C LYS A 36 2.22 4.16 10.02
N GLY A 37 2.78 3.88 11.20
CA GLY A 37 2.02 3.79 12.46
C GLY A 37 1.37 5.11 12.84
N ALA A 38 2.13 6.22 12.78
CA ALA A 38 1.59 7.55 13.08
C ALA A 38 0.47 7.96 12.13
N MET A 39 0.59 7.64 10.83
CA MET A 39 -0.49 7.91 9.86
C MET A 39 -1.79 7.16 10.22
N LEU A 40 -1.69 5.91 10.70
CA LEU A 40 -2.85 5.16 11.16
C LEU A 40 -3.43 5.75 12.45
N ASP A 41 -2.60 6.04 13.45
CA ASP A 41 -3.03 6.56 14.74
C ASP A 41 -3.74 7.91 14.62
N THR A 42 -3.25 8.77 13.73
CA THR A 42 -3.84 10.09 13.47
C THR A 42 -5.00 10.04 12.46
N ARG A 43 -5.27 8.89 11.86
CA ARG A 43 -6.23 8.71 10.77
C ARG A 43 -5.88 9.53 9.51
N GLU A 44 -4.64 9.90 9.34
CA GLU A 44 -4.13 10.48 8.09
C GLU A 44 -4.22 9.47 6.95
N SER A 45 -4.04 8.19 7.25
CA SER A 45 -4.23 7.11 6.28
C SER A 45 -5.00 5.95 6.92
N ALA A 46 -5.81 5.28 6.11
CA ALA A 46 -6.55 4.10 6.50
C ALA A 46 -6.68 3.16 5.30
N MET A 47 -6.61 1.85 5.55
CA MET A 47 -6.84 0.88 4.49
C MET A 47 -8.31 0.94 4.05
N ASN A 48 -8.54 1.25 2.78
CA ASN A 48 -9.88 1.49 2.24
C ASN A 48 -10.21 0.66 0.99
N HIS A 49 -9.21 0.01 0.39
CA HIS A 49 -9.42 -0.74 -0.85
C HIS A 49 -8.47 -1.93 -0.99
N ALA A 50 -8.97 -3.00 -1.62
CA ALA A 50 -8.20 -4.21 -1.88
C ALA A 50 -8.04 -4.43 -3.40
N MET A 51 -6.81 -4.79 -3.81
CA MET A 51 -6.43 -4.96 -5.21
C MET A 51 -5.49 -6.15 -5.39
N VAL A 52 -5.05 -6.40 -6.63
CA VAL A 52 -4.17 -7.51 -6.95
C VAL A 52 -2.84 -7.00 -7.50
N ILE A 53 -1.72 -7.44 -6.91
CA ILE A 53 -0.39 -7.26 -7.49
C ILE A 53 -0.24 -8.26 -8.63
N THR A 54 0.07 -7.76 -9.83
CA THR A 54 0.25 -8.58 -11.04
C THR A 54 1.66 -8.53 -11.61
N GLY A 55 2.53 -7.69 -11.06
CA GLY A 55 3.91 -7.60 -11.48
C GLY A 55 4.74 -6.66 -10.62
N VAL A 56 6.05 -6.80 -10.72
CA VAL A 56 7.04 -5.95 -10.08
C VAL A 56 8.18 -5.65 -11.05
N ASN A 57 8.68 -4.42 -11.05
CA ASN A 57 9.92 -4.06 -11.70
C ASN A 57 11.05 -4.09 -10.68
N LEU A 58 12.13 -4.79 -11.01
CA LEU A 58 13.31 -4.90 -10.15
C LEU A 58 14.50 -4.21 -10.80
N GLU A 59 15.22 -3.43 -10.02
CA GLU A 59 16.52 -2.86 -10.38
C GLU A 59 17.55 -3.29 -9.33
N ASN A 60 18.55 -4.06 -9.76
CA ASN A 60 19.53 -4.68 -8.85
C ASN A 60 18.84 -5.45 -7.69
N GLU A 61 17.85 -6.27 -8.03
CA GLU A 61 17.03 -7.08 -7.10
C GLU A 61 16.12 -6.27 -6.16
N ASN A 62 16.12 -4.95 -6.24
CA ASN A 62 15.24 -4.09 -5.45
C ASN A 62 13.99 -3.73 -6.24
N PRO A 63 12.80 -3.80 -5.64
CA PRO A 63 11.57 -3.34 -6.29
C PRO A 63 11.61 -1.82 -6.49
N THR A 64 11.12 -1.37 -7.64
CA THR A 64 11.04 0.06 -7.97
C THR A 64 9.62 0.47 -8.34
N LYS A 65 8.87 -0.45 -8.96
CA LYS A 65 7.48 -0.21 -9.38
C LYS A 65 6.68 -1.50 -9.27
N TRP A 66 5.39 -1.35 -8.97
CA TRP A 66 4.42 -2.42 -8.84
C TRP A 66 3.31 -2.26 -9.88
N ARG A 67 2.99 -3.32 -10.60
CA ARG A 67 1.81 -3.37 -11.46
C ARG A 67 0.64 -3.93 -10.68
N ILE A 68 -0.46 -3.18 -10.70
CA ILE A 68 -1.64 -3.46 -9.91
C ILE A 68 -2.84 -3.62 -10.85
N GLU A 69 -3.67 -4.62 -10.62
CA GLU A 69 -4.97 -4.78 -11.25
C GLU A 69 -6.05 -4.33 -10.28
N ASN A 70 -6.90 -3.41 -10.74
CA ASN A 70 -7.99 -2.83 -9.96
C ASN A 70 -9.36 -3.29 -10.49
N SER A 71 -10.38 -3.16 -9.66
CA SER A 71 -11.75 -3.60 -9.96
C SER A 71 -12.65 -2.51 -10.55
N TRP A 72 -12.14 -1.32 -10.85
CA TRP A 72 -12.94 -0.17 -11.32
C TRP A 72 -13.27 -0.23 -12.82
N GLY A 73 -12.78 -1.25 -13.53
CA GLY A 73 -13.03 -1.46 -14.96
C GLY A 73 -11.98 -0.81 -15.87
N GLU A 74 -12.08 -1.15 -17.15
CA GLU A 74 -11.06 -0.82 -18.17
C GLU A 74 -11.00 0.68 -18.55
N LYS A 75 -11.95 1.47 -18.09
CA LYS A 75 -11.99 2.92 -18.39
C LYS A 75 -10.96 3.71 -17.61
N TYR A 76 -10.46 3.16 -16.51
CA TYR A 76 -9.53 3.81 -15.60
C TYR A 76 -8.16 3.19 -15.72
N GLY A 77 -7.12 4.02 -15.54
CA GLY A 77 -5.75 3.61 -15.71
C GLY A 77 -5.48 3.05 -17.11
N HIS A 78 -4.50 2.18 -17.23
CA HIS A 78 -4.23 1.48 -18.49
C HIS A 78 -5.04 0.19 -18.57
N LYS A 79 -6.27 0.27 -19.07
CA LYS A 79 -7.22 -0.86 -19.18
C LYS A 79 -7.44 -1.60 -17.84
N GLY A 80 -7.65 -0.85 -16.77
CA GLY A 80 -7.87 -1.38 -15.43
C GLY A 80 -6.59 -1.69 -14.65
N TYR A 81 -5.42 -1.46 -15.25
CA TYR A 81 -4.12 -1.62 -14.59
C TYR A 81 -3.52 -0.29 -14.18
N TYR A 82 -2.79 -0.32 -13.09
CA TYR A 82 -2.14 0.82 -12.46
C TYR A 82 -0.69 0.52 -12.19
N VAL A 83 0.11 1.56 -12.03
CA VAL A 83 1.52 1.47 -11.62
C VAL A 83 1.68 2.25 -10.34
N ALA A 84 2.21 1.60 -9.30
CA ALA A 84 2.63 2.26 -8.08
C ALA A 84 4.16 2.30 -7.98
N THR A 85 4.72 3.40 -7.50
CA THR A 85 6.14 3.43 -7.08
C THR A 85 6.34 2.56 -5.85
N ASP A 86 7.56 2.09 -5.62
CA ASP A 86 7.86 1.30 -4.42
C ASP A 86 7.74 2.14 -3.14
N SER A 87 8.06 3.42 -3.20
CA SER A 87 7.85 4.37 -2.10
C SER A 87 6.38 4.47 -1.72
N TRP A 88 5.48 4.67 -2.70
CA TRP A 88 4.03 4.66 -2.46
C TRP A 88 3.56 3.33 -1.89
N PHE A 89 4.01 2.23 -2.47
CA PHE A 89 3.66 0.89 -2.02
C PHE A 89 4.07 0.65 -0.56
N SER A 90 5.30 0.99 -0.22
CA SER A 90 5.82 0.89 1.14
C SER A 90 5.06 1.76 2.13
N LYS A 91 4.58 2.92 1.71
CA LYS A 91 3.89 3.90 2.55
C LYS A 91 2.43 3.52 2.81
N TYR A 92 1.69 3.07 1.79
CA TYR A 92 0.23 2.95 1.84
C TYR A 92 -0.33 1.52 1.76
N VAL A 93 0.50 0.50 1.60
CA VAL A 93 0.05 -0.90 1.66
C VAL A 93 0.14 -1.42 3.08
N TYR A 94 -0.97 -1.92 3.61
CA TYR A 94 -1.10 -2.34 5.00
C TYR A 94 -1.21 -3.85 5.18
N GLN A 95 -1.77 -4.55 4.20
CA GLN A 95 -1.96 -6.00 4.28
C GLN A 95 -1.67 -6.67 2.93
N VAL A 96 -1.20 -7.90 3.02
CA VAL A 96 -1.07 -8.79 1.86
C VAL A 96 -1.67 -10.16 2.18
N VAL A 97 -2.30 -10.78 1.18
CA VAL A 97 -2.73 -12.17 1.23
C VAL A 97 -1.82 -12.98 0.32
N ILE A 98 -1.02 -13.81 0.92
CA ILE A 98 0.00 -14.61 0.23
C ILE A 98 -0.13 -16.10 0.59
N ASN A 99 0.17 -16.97 -0.36
CA ASN A 99 0.21 -18.39 -0.07
C ASN A 99 1.40 -18.73 0.84
N LYS A 100 1.16 -19.46 1.91
CA LYS A 100 2.17 -19.83 2.91
C LYS A 100 3.42 -20.51 2.34
N LYS A 101 3.32 -21.13 1.17
CA LYS A 101 4.49 -21.77 0.51
C LYS A 101 5.59 -20.77 0.12
N TYR A 102 5.26 -19.48 0.01
CA TYR A 102 6.20 -18.42 -0.35
C TYR A 102 6.81 -17.71 0.86
N LEU A 103 6.32 -18.03 2.08
CA LEU A 103 6.85 -17.47 3.31
C LEU A 103 8.13 -18.21 3.70
N SER A 104 9.08 -17.48 4.24
CA SER A 104 10.25 -18.04 4.92
C SER A 104 9.82 -18.85 6.16
N GLU A 105 10.71 -19.68 6.68
CA GLU A 105 10.43 -20.42 7.93
C GLU A 105 10.27 -19.47 9.13
N GLU A 106 10.97 -18.35 9.14
CA GLU A 106 10.82 -17.32 10.17
C GLU A 106 9.41 -16.72 10.14
N GLU A 107 8.92 -16.30 8.96
CA GLU A 107 7.58 -15.76 8.79
C GLU A 107 6.49 -16.78 9.13
N LYS A 108 6.68 -18.05 8.78
CA LYS A 108 5.76 -19.13 9.16
C LYS A 108 5.70 -19.31 10.68
N ASN A 109 6.82 -19.17 11.36
CA ASN A 109 6.87 -19.29 12.83
C ASN A 109 6.10 -18.14 13.50
N ILE A 110 6.10 -16.94 12.94
CA ILE A 110 5.30 -15.80 13.44
C ILE A 110 3.80 -16.15 13.47
N LEU A 111 3.33 -16.94 12.50
CA LEU A 111 1.91 -17.35 12.44
C LEU A 111 1.50 -18.28 13.60
N ASN A 112 2.45 -18.85 14.32
CA ASN A 112 2.19 -19.70 15.49
C ASN A 112 2.13 -18.90 16.80
N ASN A 113 2.47 -17.62 16.78
CA ASN A 113 2.40 -16.76 17.94
C ASN A 113 0.95 -16.47 18.34
N GLU A 114 0.75 -16.11 19.60
CA GLU A 114 -0.55 -15.64 20.06
C GLU A 114 -0.98 -14.39 19.28
N ARG A 115 -2.23 -14.42 18.82
CA ARG A 115 -2.78 -13.31 18.02
C ARG A 115 -3.11 -12.12 18.91
N ILE A 116 -2.59 -10.97 18.56
CA ILE A 116 -3.00 -9.70 19.17
C ILE A 116 -4.42 -9.39 18.69
N ARG A 117 -5.36 -9.27 19.61
CA ARG A 117 -6.74 -8.85 19.31
C ARG A 117 -6.86 -7.35 19.46
N LEU A 118 -7.04 -6.68 18.34
CA LEU A 118 -7.27 -5.24 18.30
C LEU A 118 -8.67 -4.90 18.82
N LYS A 119 -8.84 -3.69 19.33
CA LYS A 119 -10.14 -3.17 19.73
C LYS A 119 -10.95 -2.79 18.48
N PRO A 120 -12.31 -2.78 18.54
CA PRO A 120 -13.15 -2.44 17.38
C PRO A 120 -12.90 -1.04 16.78
N TRP A 121 -12.34 -0.14 17.57
CA TRP A 121 -12.02 1.23 17.15
C TRP A 121 -10.56 1.45 16.75
N ASP A 122 -9.77 0.38 16.76
CA ASP A 122 -8.37 0.44 16.35
C ASP A 122 -8.28 0.83 14.87
N PRO A 123 -7.38 1.75 14.49
CA PRO A 123 -7.22 2.17 13.09
C PRO A 123 -6.92 1.02 12.12
N MET A 124 -6.19 -0.01 12.56
CA MET A 124 -5.96 -1.22 11.78
C MET A 124 -7.20 -2.11 11.66
N GLY A 125 -8.19 -1.94 12.53
CA GLY A 125 -9.44 -2.68 12.51
C GLY A 125 -10.51 -2.09 11.58
N THR A 126 -10.25 -0.98 10.90
CA THR A 126 -11.18 -0.35 9.94
C THR A 126 -11.26 -1.07 8.60
N LEU A 127 -10.64 -2.22 8.50
CA LEU A 127 -10.80 -3.12 7.38
C LEU A 127 -12.17 -3.76 7.42
N ALA A 128 -13.04 -3.22 6.67
CA ALA A 128 -14.28 -3.89 6.35
C ALA A 128 -14.09 -4.86 5.20
#